data_46d6a29c18c71d0b98c4a97e77b6a146
#
_entry.id   46d6a29c18c71d0b98c4a97e77b6a146
#
_cell.length_a   1.000
_cell.length_b   1.000
_cell.length_c   1.000
_cell.angle_alpha   90.00
_cell.angle_beta   90.00
_cell.angle_gamma   90.00
#
_symmetry.space_group_name_H-M   'P 1'
#
loop_
_entity.id
_entity.type
_entity.pdbx_description
1 polymer ?
#
loop_
_entity_poly.entity_id
_entity_poly.type
_entity_poly.pdbx_seq_one_letter_code
_entity_poly.pdbx_strand_id
1 'polypeptide(L)'
;NELKTIKLNEVTRSVFYAPQYAAIANGFFEEEGINLEITTGQGADNVMTAILAGQSDIGLCGPEASIYVYNEGKADYVEVFAQLTKRDGSFLVSKNPTDNFSWEDLKGKTVIPGRKGGVPYMTLEYVLKQNGINPQTDLTLDDSIKFDLMAGAFTGGSAEYVTLFEPTASMTQDAGKGYIVASVGEASGEVPYTAYCAKKSFIENNPKTIESITRAIYKGQVWVKAHSAREVAEKIQSYFPGTSVESIEKSVQAYKDIDAWNSTPVLKKEAFDKLQLIMTEAGELKQKAPYDKIVNNSFAEKVIK
;
A
#
# COMPACT_ATOMS: atom_id res chain seq x y z
N ASN A 1 0.27 -13.82 30.73
CA ASN A 1 -0.97 -13.46 30.04
C ASN A 1 -0.95 -13.99 28.62
N GLU A 2 -2.01 -14.72 28.26
CA GLU A 2 -2.17 -15.26 26.92
C GLU A 2 -2.47 -14.11 25.93
N LEU A 3 -1.79 -14.11 24.78
CA LEU A 3 -1.99 -13.11 23.75
C LEU A 3 -3.23 -13.44 22.93
N LYS A 4 -3.99 -12.40 22.57
CA LYS A 4 -5.13 -12.53 21.64
C LYS A 4 -4.59 -12.58 20.21
N THR A 5 -4.91 -13.64 19.47
CA THR A 5 -4.52 -13.76 18.07
C THR A 5 -5.44 -12.95 17.18
N ILE A 6 -4.87 -12.08 16.36
CA ILE A 6 -5.58 -11.31 15.33
C ILE A 6 -5.00 -11.70 13.98
N LYS A 7 -5.87 -12.07 13.06
CA LYS A 7 -5.49 -12.45 11.69
C LYS A 7 -5.55 -11.22 10.79
N LEU A 8 -4.41 -10.85 10.24
CA LEU A 8 -4.27 -9.72 9.31
C LEU A 8 -3.94 -10.26 7.91
N ASN A 9 -4.64 -9.73 6.91
CA ASN A 9 -4.32 -9.99 5.49
C ASN A 9 -3.73 -8.72 4.88
N GLU A 10 -2.50 -8.81 4.38
CA GLU A 10 -1.82 -7.70 3.70
C GLU A 10 -1.81 -7.93 2.19
N VAL A 11 -1.79 -6.84 1.41
CA VAL A 11 -1.75 -6.92 -0.05
C VAL A 11 -0.53 -7.70 -0.55
N THR A 12 0.62 -7.44 0.04
CA THR A 12 1.90 -8.06 -0.32
C THR A 12 2.87 -7.96 0.84
N ARG A 13 3.93 -8.75 0.84
CA ARG A 13 5.06 -8.59 1.75
C ARG A 13 6.02 -7.58 1.13
N SER A 14 6.09 -6.36 1.70
CA SER A 14 6.88 -5.27 1.12
C SER A 14 7.51 -4.40 2.20
N VAL A 15 8.71 -3.89 1.91
CA VAL A 15 9.36 -2.84 2.72
C VAL A 15 8.47 -1.60 2.81
N PHE A 16 7.54 -1.42 1.88
CA PHE A 16 6.54 -0.36 1.92
C PHE A 16 5.72 -0.36 3.20
N TYR A 17 5.58 -1.53 3.84
CA TYR A 17 4.86 -1.66 5.12
C TYR A 17 5.82 -1.75 6.33
N ALA A 18 7.03 -1.22 6.20
CA ALA A 18 8.05 -1.27 7.25
C ALA A 18 7.56 -0.89 8.64
N PRO A 19 6.71 0.14 8.83
CA PRO A 19 6.21 0.44 10.18
C PRO A 19 5.42 -0.69 10.83
N GLN A 20 4.70 -1.49 10.04
CA GLN A 20 4.01 -2.68 10.54
C GLN A 20 4.99 -3.73 11.07
N TYR A 21 5.99 -4.07 10.26
CA TYR A 21 6.98 -5.09 10.64
C TYR A 21 7.84 -4.63 11.81
N ALA A 22 8.20 -3.35 11.83
CA ALA A 22 8.93 -2.75 12.94
C ALA A 22 8.10 -2.79 14.23
N ALA A 23 6.81 -2.53 14.15
CA ALA A 23 5.92 -2.61 15.32
C ALA A 23 5.87 -4.03 15.89
N ILE A 24 5.80 -5.04 15.03
CA ILE A 24 5.82 -6.45 15.47
C ILE A 24 7.18 -6.79 16.07
N ALA A 25 8.26 -6.48 15.35
CA ALA A 25 9.64 -6.85 15.76
C ALA A 25 10.08 -6.16 17.04
N ASN A 26 9.58 -4.96 17.33
CA ASN A 26 9.85 -4.23 18.57
C ASN A 26 8.95 -4.68 19.74
N GLY A 27 8.03 -5.60 19.51
CA GLY A 27 7.12 -6.09 20.55
C GLY A 27 5.94 -5.15 20.85
N PHE A 28 5.66 -4.18 19.99
CA PHE A 28 4.60 -3.20 20.25
C PHE A 28 3.20 -3.84 20.24
N PHE A 29 2.97 -4.84 19.39
CA PHE A 29 1.72 -5.61 19.42
C PHE A 29 1.66 -6.51 20.66
N GLU A 30 2.75 -7.15 21.01
CA GLU A 30 2.82 -8.02 22.20
C GLU A 30 2.55 -7.24 23.49
N GLU A 31 3.10 -6.01 23.61
CA GLU A 31 2.82 -5.11 24.72
C GLU A 31 1.32 -4.80 24.86
N GLU A 32 0.59 -4.80 23.76
CA GLU A 32 -0.86 -4.59 23.71
C GLU A 32 -1.66 -5.90 23.89
N GLY A 33 -0.98 -7.01 24.17
CA GLY A 33 -1.63 -8.31 24.35
C GLY A 33 -2.06 -8.97 23.04
N ILE A 34 -1.45 -8.61 21.91
CA ILE A 34 -1.84 -9.10 20.59
C ILE A 34 -0.71 -9.93 19.96
N ASN A 35 -1.10 -11.10 19.45
CA ASN A 35 -0.30 -11.90 18.52
C ASN A 35 -0.87 -11.69 17.12
N LEU A 36 -0.12 -11.02 16.26
CA LEU A 36 -0.56 -10.71 14.90
C LEU A 36 -0.12 -11.82 13.94
N GLU A 37 -1.08 -12.53 13.36
CA GLU A 37 -0.82 -13.52 12.31
C GLU A 37 -1.05 -12.89 10.95
N ILE A 38 -0.02 -12.85 10.11
CA ILE A 38 -0.07 -12.20 8.81
C ILE A 38 -0.20 -13.24 7.71
N THR A 39 -1.17 -13.02 6.82
CA THR A 39 -1.27 -13.70 5.52
C THR A 39 -1.20 -12.66 4.41
N THR A 40 -0.83 -13.07 3.21
CA THR A 40 -0.62 -12.18 2.08
C THR A 40 -1.62 -12.51 0.97
N GLY A 41 -2.49 -11.56 0.63
CA GLY A 41 -3.58 -11.79 -0.31
C GLY A 41 -3.23 -11.57 -1.77
N GLN A 42 -2.15 -10.84 -2.06
CA GLN A 42 -1.70 -10.50 -3.41
C GLN A 42 -2.73 -9.63 -4.16
N GLY A 43 -3.22 -8.60 -3.49
CA GLY A 43 -4.14 -7.62 -4.05
C GLY A 43 -5.23 -7.22 -3.07
N ALA A 44 -5.70 -5.98 -3.19
CA ALA A 44 -6.72 -5.43 -2.28
C ALA A 44 -8.06 -6.17 -2.40
N ASP A 45 -8.40 -6.66 -3.58
CA ASP A 45 -9.59 -7.45 -3.82
C ASP A 45 -9.56 -8.77 -3.03
N ASN A 46 -8.43 -9.46 -3.00
CA ASN A 46 -8.26 -10.69 -2.22
C ASN A 46 -8.26 -10.43 -0.72
N VAL A 47 -7.65 -9.33 -0.28
CA VAL A 47 -7.69 -8.90 1.13
C VAL A 47 -9.15 -8.69 1.56
N MET A 48 -9.91 -7.96 0.76
CA MET A 48 -11.30 -7.66 1.06
C MET A 48 -12.16 -8.93 1.09
N THR A 49 -11.95 -9.84 0.15
CA THR A 49 -12.64 -11.14 0.13
C THR A 49 -12.40 -11.92 1.44
N ALA A 50 -11.15 -11.96 1.91
CA ALA A 50 -10.80 -12.65 3.15
C ALA A 50 -11.48 -12.03 4.37
N ILE A 51 -11.57 -10.70 4.44
CA ILE A 51 -12.26 -9.98 5.53
C ILE A 51 -13.75 -10.29 5.50
N LEU A 52 -14.39 -10.16 4.35
CA LEU A 52 -15.83 -10.36 4.21
C LEU A 52 -16.24 -11.82 4.47
N ALA A 53 -15.37 -12.77 4.14
CA ALA A 53 -15.61 -14.20 4.40
C ALA A 53 -15.28 -14.61 5.85
N GLY A 54 -14.73 -13.71 6.67
CA GLY A 54 -14.35 -14.03 8.04
C GLY A 54 -13.07 -14.83 8.18
N GLN A 55 -12.29 -14.98 7.10
CA GLN A 55 -10.99 -15.67 7.11
C GLN A 55 -9.90 -14.82 7.76
N SER A 56 -10.04 -13.50 7.68
CA SER A 56 -9.16 -12.52 8.33
C SER A 56 -10.00 -11.56 9.14
N ASP A 57 -9.45 -11.10 10.28
CA ASP A 57 -10.12 -10.14 11.15
C ASP A 57 -9.96 -8.71 10.64
N ILE A 58 -8.75 -8.39 10.19
CA ILE A 58 -8.39 -7.07 9.68
C ILE A 58 -7.60 -7.21 8.38
N GLY A 59 -7.54 -6.14 7.62
CA GLY A 59 -6.75 -6.09 6.38
C GLY A 59 -5.89 -4.85 6.32
N LEU A 60 -4.82 -4.95 5.52
CA LEU A 60 -3.99 -3.82 5.13
C LEU A 60 -4.04 -3.73 3.61
N CYS A 61 -4.76 -2.74 3.09
CA CYS A 61 -4.93 -2.54 1.65
C CYS A 61 -5.33 -1.10 1.34
N GLY A 62 -5.49 -0.79 0.06
CA GLY A 62 -5.96 0.52 -0.35
C GLY A 62 -7.41 0.78 0.08
N PRO A 63 -7.72 1.98 0.57
CA PRO A 63 -9.09 2.32 0.99
C PRO A 63 -10.12 2.28 -0.12
N GLU A 64 -9.70 2.26 -1.40
CA GLU A 64 -10.63 2.09 -2.52
C GLU A 64 -11.45 0.81 -2.40
N ALA A 65 -10.88 -0.24 -1.85
CA ALA A 65 -11.59 -1.50 -1.65
C ALA A 65 -12.78 -1.35 -0.70
N SER A 66 -12.61 -0.58 0.38
CA SER A 66 -13.70 -0.26 1.32
C SER A 66 -14.79 0.59 0.66
N ILE A 67 -14.40 1.52 -0.21
CA ILE A 67 -15.34 2.34 -0.98
C ILE A 67 -16.17 1.47 -1.91
N TYR A 68 -15.56 0.53 -2.63
CA TYR A 68 -16.29 -0.40 -3.51
C TYR A 68 -17.30 -1.23 -2.73
N VAL A 69 -16.91 -1.79 -1.58
CA VAL A 69 -17.80 -2.61 -0.74
C VAL A 69 -18.98 -1.80 -0.22
N TYR A 70 -18.73 -0.57 0.23
CA TYR A 70 -19.80 0.32 0.68
C TYR A 70 -20.80 0.59 -0.45
N ASN A 71 -20.32 0.88 -1.65
CA ASN A 71 -21.17 1.20 -2.80
C ASN A 71 -21.97 -0.02 -3.30
N GLU A 72 -21.58 -1.23 -2.93
CA GLU A 72 -22.38 -2.44 -3.19
C GLU A 72 -23.61 -2.54 -2.27
N GLY A 73 -23.73 -1.68 -1.27
CA GLY A 73 -24.90 -1.63 -0.39
C GLY A 73 -24.89 -2.62 0.75
N LYS A 74 -23.73 -3.21 1.08
CA LYS A 74 -23.64 -4.14 2.21
C LYS A 74 -23.83 -3.41 3.53
N ALA A 75 -24.70 -3.95 4.40
CA ALA A 75 -25.00 -3.37 5.72
C ALA A 75 -23.78 -3.42 6.64
N ASP A 76 -23.05 -4.55 6.65
CA ASP A 76 -21.81 -4.72 7.41
C ASP A 76 -20.61 -4.45 6.49
N TYR A 77 -20.50 -3.21 6.06
CA TYR A 77 -19.38 -2.78 5.21
C TYR A 77 -18.07 -2.67 6.01
N VAL A 78 -16.98 -2.45 5.30
CA VAL A 78 -15.63 -2.39 5.89
C VAL A 78 -15.26 -0.95 6.16
N GLU A 79 -14.89 -0.63 7.40
CA GLU A 79 -14.40 0.68 7.80
C GLU A 79 -12.87 0.69 7.83
N VAL A 80 -12.30 1.84 7.49
CA VAL A 80 -10.87 2.13 7.59
C VAL A 80 -10.62 2.82 8.93
N PHE A 81 -9.69 2.28 9.73
CA PHE A 81 -9.45 2.81 11.07
C PHE A 81 -8.04 3.34 11.32
N ALA A 82 -7.07 3.05 10.44
CA ALA A 82 -5.69 3.51 10.61
C ALA A 82 -4.97 3.59 9.26
N GLN A 83 -4.47 4.76 8.90
CA GLN A 83 -3.69 4.96 7.68
C GLN A 83 -2.22 4.66 7.94
N LEU A 84 -1.58 3.89 7.05
CA LEU A 84 -0.16 3.55 7.16
C LEU A 84 0.69 4.36 6.19
N THR A 85 0.34 4.38 4.92
CA THR A 85 1.12 5.02 3.86
C THR A 85 0.33 6.18 3.25
N LYS A 86 1.05 7.21 2.78
CA LYS A 86 0.44 8.43 2.23
C LYS A 86 0.91 8.78 0.83
N ARG A 87 1.62 7.86 0.16
CA ARG A 87 2.03 7.97 -1.23
C ARG A 87 2.02 6.59 -1.87
N ASP A 88 1.94 6.55 -3.19
CA ASP A 88 2.13 5.31 -3.94
C ASP A 88 3.53 4.75 -3.67
N GLY A 89 3.61 3.48 -3.31
CA GLY A 89 4.88 2.80 -2.98
C GLY A 89 5.58 2.19 -4.18
N SER A 90 5.05 2.36 -5.39
CA SER A 90 5.64 1.74 -6.57
C SER A 90 6.67 2.65 -7.24
N PHE A 91 7.67 1.97 -7.82
CA PHE A 91 8.70 2.59 -8.65
C PHE A 91 8.51 2.09 -10.07
N LEU A 92 8.67 2.99 -11.02
CA LEU A 92 8.62 2.63 -12.44
C LEU A 92 9.97 2.06 -12.83
N VAL A 93 9.96 0.84 -13.34
CA VAL A 93 11.16 0.12 -13.77
C VAL A 93 11.12 -0.03 -15.28
N SER A 94 12.21 0.39 -15.96
CA SER A 94 12.37 0.33 -17.41
C SER A 94 13.27 -0.84 -17.78
N LYS A 95 13.00 -1.49 -18.93
CA LYS A 95 13.92 -2.48 -19.50
C LYS A 95 15.24 -1.89 -19.95
N ASN A 96 15.21 -0.66 -20.42
CA ASN A 96 16.35 0.03 -20.97
C ASN A 96 16.80 1.16 -20.05
N PRO A 97 18.12 1.43 -19.94
CA PRO A 97 18.60 2.55 -19.16
C PRO A 97 18.19 3.87 -19.81
N THR A 98 17.94 4.88 -18.99
CA THR A 98 17.72 6.24 -19.44
C THR A 98 18.30 7.20 -18.40
N ASP A 99 18.99 8.25 -18.86
CA ASP A 99 19.58 9.25 -17.97
C ASP A 99 18.59 10.37 -17.60
N ASN A 100 17.60 10.61 -18.45
CA ASN A 100 16.62 11.69 -18.30
C ASN A 100 15.22 11.16 -18.58
N PHE A 101 14.64 10.43 -17.63
CA PHE A 101 13.29 9.91 -17.79
C PHE A 101 12.26 11.05 -17.77
N SER A 102 11.33 10.99 -18.73
CA SER A 102 10.10 11.80 -18.77
C SER A 102 8.91 10.88 -18.88
N TRP A 103 7.80 11.24 -18.24
CA TRP A 103 6.57 10.43 -18.33
C TRP A 103 6.08 10.27 -19.78
N GLU A 104 6.40 11.24 -20.64
CA GLU A 104 6.10 11.14 -22.09
C GLU A 104 6.81 9.99 -22.79
N ASP A 105 7.90 9.48 -22.23
CA ASP A 105 8.61 8.31 -22.75
C ASP A 105 7.73 7.05 -22.76
N LEU A 106 6.65 7.04 -21.97
CA LEU A 106 5.71 5.92 -21.92
C LEU A 106 4.78 5.86 -23.14
N LYS A 107 4.67 6.93 -23.92
CA LYS A 107 3.80 6.94 -25.13
C LYS A 107 4.22 5.85 -26.11
N GLY A 108 3.25 5.06 -26.56
CA GLY A 108 3.49 3.95 -27.47
C GLY A 108 4.09 2.71 -26.83
N LYS A 109 4.28 2.69 -25.53
CA LYS A 109 4.89 1.58 -24.79
C LYS A 109 3.86 0.74 -24.08
N THR A 110 4.29 -0.46 -23.65
CA THR A 110 3.49 -1.32 -22.78
C THR A 110 4.04 -1.26 -21.37
N VAL A 111 3.14 -1.00 -20.41
CA VAL A 111 3.43 -0.95 -18.98
C VAL A 111 2.61 -2.03 -18.28
N ILE A 112 3.23 -2.74 -17.34
CA ILE A 112 2.53 -3.66 -16.43
C ILE A 112 2.25 -2.88 -15.13
N PRO A 113 1.00 -2.44 -14.86
CA PRO A 113 0.71 -1.49 -13.78
C PRO A 113 -0.08 -2.08 -12.62
N GLY A 114 -0.42 -3.36 -12.68
CA GLY A 114 -1.33 -4.00 -11.75
C GLY A 114 -2.75 -4.09 -12.29
N ARG A 115 -3.68 -4.43 -11.40
CA ARG A 115 -5.08 -4.69 -11.75
C ARG A 115 -5.85 -3.38 -11.95
N LYS A 116 -6.62 -3.30 -13.03
CA LYS A 116 -7.53 -2.17 -13.28
C LYS A 116 -8.51 -2.01 -12.11
N GLY A 117 -8.69 -0.77 -11.66
CA GLY A 117 -9.54 -0.46 -10.50
C GLY A 117 -8.85 -0.57 -9.15
N GLY A 118 -7.63 -1.07 -9.10
CA GLY A 118 -6.79 -1.02 -7.90
C GLY A 118 -6.06 0.31 -7.79
N VAL A 119 -5.71 0.71 -6.56
CA VAL A 119 -5.05 2.00 -6.34
C VAL A 119 -3.70 2.13 -7.07
N PRO A 120 -2.88 1.07 -7.24
CA PRO A 120 -1.67 1.20 -8.05
C PRO A 120 -1.95 1.61 -9.50
N TYR A 121 -2.94 0.97 -10.11
CA TYR A 121 -3.34 1.26 -11.50
C TYR A 121 -3.91 2.67 -11.62
N MET A 122 -4.85 3.03 -10.75
CA MET A 122 -5.53 4.33 -10.80
C MET A 122 -4.59 5.49 -10.49
N THR A 123 -3.63 5.30 -9.60
CA THR A 123 -2.64 6.33 -9.28
C THR A 123 -1.71 6.58 -10.47
N LEU A 124 -1.31 5.51 -11.18
CA LEU A 124 -0.53 5.66 -12.42
C LEU A 124 -1.34 6.40 -13.49
N GLU A 125 -2.62 6.06 -13.66
CA GLU A 125 -3.50 6.78 -14.60
C GLU A 125 -3.55 8.28 -14.24
N TYR A 126 -3.66 8.60 -12.96
CA TYR A 126 -3.66 9.98 -12.48
C TYR A 126 -2.36 10.70 -12.85
N VAL A 127 -1.20 10.08 -12.59
CA VAL A 127 0.11 10.64 -12.95
C VAL A 127 0.22 10.88 -14.46
N LEU A 128 -0.22 9.91 -15.26
CA LEU A 128 -0.20 10.04 -16.73
C LEU A 128 -1.04 11.23 -17.18
N LYS A 129 -2.26 11.37 -16.68
CA LYS A 129 -3.15 12.48 -17.02
C LYS A 129 -2.56 13.84 -16.61
N GLN A 130 -1.92 13.91 -15.43
CA GLN A 130 -1.23 15.13 -14.97
C GLN A 130 -0.09 15.54 -15.92
N ASN A 131 0.45 14.59 -16.68
CA ASN A 131 1.52 14.84 -17.66
C ASN A 131 0.98 14.89 -19.11
N GLY A 132 -0.34 15.07 -19.29
CA GLY A 132 -0.95 15.21 -20.60
C GLY A 132 -1.03 13.93 -21.41
N ILE A 133 -0.90 12.78 -20.77
CA ILE A 133 -0.94 11.46 -21.43
C ILE A 133 -2.30 10.81 -21.16
N ASN A 134 -2.94 10.33 -22.25
CA ASN A 134 -4.20 9.62 -22.17
C ASN A 134 -3.94 8.13 -21.90
N PRO A 135 -4.32 7.61 -20.73
CA PRO A 135 -4.03 6.20 -20.36
C PRO A 135 -4.71 5.17 -21.28
N GLN A 136 -5.80 5.54 -21.96
CA GLN A 136 -6.55 4.63 -22.82
C GLN A 136 -6.00 4.54 -24.24
N THR A 137 -5.37 5.61 -24.74
CA THR A 137 -4.98 5.70 -26.16
C THR A 137 -3.50 5.89 -26.42
N ASP A 138 -2.76 6.51 -25.48
CA ASP A 138 -1.36 6.90 -25.73
C ASP A 138 -0.35 5.79 -25.43
N LEU A 139 -0.75 4.76 -24.67
CA LEU A 139 0.10 3.63 -24.31
C LEU A 139 -0.79 2.40 -24.05
N THR A 140 -0.16 1.27 -23.80
CA THR A 140 -0.85 0.04 -23.40
C THR A 140 -0.58 -0.24 -21.92
N LEU A 141 -1.63 -0.26 -21.11
CA LEU A 141 -1.58 -0.69 -19.72
C LEU A 141 -2.08 -2.15 -19.68
N ASP A 142 -1.14 -3.09 -19.47
CA ASP A 142 -1.47 -4.51 -19.41
C ASP A 142 -1.90 -4.89 -18.00
N ASP A 143 -3.19 -4.91 -17.74
CA ASP A 143 -3.81 -5.21 -16.45
C ASP A 143 -4.08 -6.71 -16.22
N SER A 144 -3.60 -7.57 -17.12
CA SER A 144 -3.86 -9.02 -17.06
C SER A 144 -2.93 -9.77 -16.10
N ILE A 145 -1.86 -9.14 -15.63
CA ILE A 145 -0.84 -9.77 -14.80
C ILE A 145 -1.19 -9.63 -13.31
N LYS A 146 -1.21 -10.76 -12.61
CA LYS A 146 -1.45 -10.76 -11.16
C LYS A 146 -0.29 -10.08 -10.43
N PHE A 147 -0.59 -9.48 -9.27
CA PHE A 147 0.34 -8.65 -8.51
C PHE A 147 1.68 -9.36 -8.24
N ASP A 148 1.62 -10.60 -7.77
CA ASP A 148 2.81 -11.39 -7.42
C ASP A 148 3.61 -11.87 -8.64
N LEU A 149 3.06 -11.76 -9.85
CA LEU A 149 3.70 -12.20 -11.09
C LEU A 149 4.25 -11.06 -11.94
N MET A 150 4.10 -9.80 -11.50
CA MET A 150 4.44 -8.64 -12.32
C MET A 150 5.94 -8.57 -12.65
N ALA A 151 6.80 -8.76 -11.68
CA ALA A 151 8.26 -8.70 -11.90
C ALA A 151 8.72 -9.79 -12.88
N GLY A 152 8.23 -11.02 -12.72
CA GLY A 152 8.55 -12.14 -13.61
C GLY A 152 8.04 -11.93 -15.04
N ALA A 153 6.82 -11.43 -15.17
CA ALA A 153 6.24 -11.12 -16.48
C ALA A 153 7.01 -10.01 -17.21
N PHE A 154 7.46 -8.99 -16.46
CA PHE A 154 8.31 -7.94 -17.03
C PHE A 154 9.66 -8.51 -17.46
N THR A 155 10.34 -9.25 -16.60
CA THR A 155 11.67 -9.81 -16.86
C THR A 155 11.68 -10.76 -18.06
N GLY A 156 10.67 -11.63 -18.16
CA GLY A 156 10.56 -12.65 -19.22
C GLY A 156 9.74 -12.23 -20.42
N GLY A 157 9.13 -11.05 -20.41
CA GLY A 157 8.20 -10.61 -21.43
C GLY A 157 8.68 -9.47 -22.28
N SER A 158 7.74 -8.86 -23.04
CA SER A 158 8.00 -7.78 -23.98
C SER A 158 7.60 -6.39 -23.51
N ALA A 159 6.97 -6.27 -22.33
CA ALA A 159 6.62 -4.96 -21.78
C ALA A 159 7.89 -4.15 -21.50
N GLU A 160 7.89 -2.88 -21.84
CA GLU A 160 9.03 -2.00 -21.67
C GLU A 160 9.14 -1.46 -20.25
N TYR A 161 8.03 -1.43 -19.50
CA TYR A 161 7.96 -0.86 -18.15
C TYR A 161 7.08 -1.70 -17.24
N VAL A 162 7.36 -1.61 -15.94
CA VAL A 162 6.54 -2.20 -14.87
C VAL A 162 6.59 -1.29 -13.65
N THR A 163 5.52 -1.27 -12.86
CA THR A 163 5.54 -0.63 -11.54
C THR A 163 5.70 -1.69 -10.47
N LEU A 164 6.70 -1.52 -9.59
CA LEU A 164 7.02 -2.50 -8.55
C LEU A 164 7.24 -1.80 -7.22
N PHE A 165 6.76 -2.45 -6.15
CA PHE A 165 7.10 -2.04 -4.78
C PHE A 165 8.52 -2.51 -4.43
N GLU A 166 9.07 -1.97 -3.36
CA GLU A 166 10.34 -2.43 -2.81
C GLU A 166 10.13 -3.59 -1.80
N PRO A 167 11.03 -4.58 -1.71
CA PRO A 167 12.38 -4.59 -2.30
C PRO A 167 12.44 -5.11 -3.75
N THR A 168 11.31 -5.48 -4.34
CA THR A 168 11.26 -6.14 -5.66
C THR A 168 11.83 -5.26 -6.76
N ALA A 169 11.56 -3.94 -6.75
CA ALA A 169 12.10 -3.02 -7.74
C ALA A 169 13.64 -3.00 -7.71
N SER A 170 14.24 -2.83 -6.52
CA SER A 170 15.69 -2.85 -6.36
C SER A 170 16.31 -4.21 -6.69
N MET A 171 15.67 -5.31 -6.32
CA MET A 171 16.12 -6.65 -6.66
C MET A 171 16.15 -6.89 -8.17
N THR A 172 15.15 -6.38 -8.88
CA THR A 172 15.09 -6.44 -10.34
C THR A 172 16.24 -5.67 -10.97
N GLN A 173 16.53 -4.47 -10.45
CA GLN A 173 17.66 -3.66 -10.90
C GLN A 173 19.00 -4.32 -10.57
N ASP A 174 19.17 -4.82 -9.36
CA ASP A 174 20.42 -5.46 -8.92
C ASP A 174 20.72 -6.74 -9.74
N ALA A 175 19.67 -7.43 -10.20
CA ALA A 175 19.81 -8.59 -11.07
C ALA A 175 20.10 -8.21 -12.53
N GLY A 176 20.22 -6.92 -12.86
CA GLY A 176 20.48 -6.44 -14.22
C GLY A 176 19.29 -6.60 -15.17
N LYS A 177 18.07 -6.73 -14.63
CA LYS A 177 16.85 -7.01 -15.42
C LYS A 177 16.00 -5.77 -15.68
N GLY A 178 16.35 -4.65 -15.08
CA GLY A 178 15.63 -3.40 -15.26
C GLY A 178 16.33 -2.24 -14.57
N TYR A 179 15.78 -1.04 -14.78
CA TYR A 179 16.33 0.20 -14.26
C TYR A 179 15.21 1.00 -13.62
N ILE A 180 15.36 1.36 -12.35
CA ILE A 180 14.40 2.24 -11.68
C ILE A 180 14.57 3.64 -12.26
N VAL A 181 13.51 4.20 -12.84
CA VAL A 181 13.55 5.49 -13.52
C VAL A 181 12.68 6.57 -12.88
N ALA A 182 11.70 6.20 -12.08
CA ALA A 182 10.82 7.16 -11.43
C ALA A 182 10.11 6.56 -10.21
N SER A 183 9.63 7.43 -9.32
CA SER A 183 8.71 7.08 -8.25
C SER A 183 7.31 7.54 -8.64
N VAL A 184 6.36 6.61 -8.66
CA VAL A 184 4.95 6.97 -8.91
C VAL A 184 4.42 7.83 -7.75
N GLY A 185 4.82 7.52 -6.51
CA GLY A 185 4.40 8.27 -5.32
C GLY A 185 4.92 9.69 -5.25
N GLU A 186 6.13 9.92 -5.73
CA GLU A 186 6.66 11.29 -5.86
C GLU A 186 5.84 12.09 -6.89
N ALA A 187 5.55 11.48 -8.03
CA ALA A 187 4.80 12.12 -9.11
C ALA A 187 3.32 12.37 -8.73
N SER A 188 2.68 11.45 -8.02
CA SER A 188 1.27 11.57 -7.65
C SER A 188 1.00 12.56 -6.52
N GLY A 189 2.00 12.80 -5.68
CA GLY A 189 1.80 13.48 -4.40
C GLY A 189 1.14 12.57 -3.37
N GLU A 190 0.62 13.15 -2.30
CA GLU A 190 0.01 12.38 -1.21
C GLU A 190 -1.34 11.79 -1.63
N VAL A 191 -1.49 10.50 -1.33
CA VAL A 191 -2.72 9.71 -1.52
C VAL A 191 -2.81 8.74 -0.34
N PRO A 192 -3.96 8.56 0.31
CA PRO A 192 -4.10 7.55 1.37
C PRO A 192 -4.06 6.16 0.72
N TYR A 193 -2.85 5.65 0.55
CA TYR A 193 -2.58 4.53 -0.35
C TYR A 193 -2.83 3.18 0.29
N THR A 194 -2.36 2.99 1.54
CA THR A 194 -2.62 1.78 2.31
C THR A 194 -3.11 2.12 3.70
N ALA A 195 -4.12 1.38 4.16
CA ALA A 195 -4.71 1.58 5.48
C ALA A 195 -5.24 0.27 6.05
N TYR A 196 -5.36 0.22 7.37
CA TYR A 196 -5.96 -0.89 8.08
C TYR A 196 -7.47 -0.76 8.09
N CYS A 197 -8.15 -1.87 7.87
CA CYS A 197 -9.60 -1.91 7.80
C CYS A 197 -10.15 -3.20 8.40
N ALA A 198 -11.42 -3.14 8.80
CA ALA A 198 -12.16 -4.28 9.33
C ALA A 198 -13.66 -4.06 9.11
N LYS A 199 -14.45 -5.14 9.18
CA LYS A 199 -15.91 -5.01 9.13
C LYS A 199 -16.38 -4.08 10.27
N LYS A 200 -17.38 -3.27 9.97
CA LYS A 200 -18.02 -2.38 10.95
C LYS A 200 -18.39 -3.15 12.23
N SER A 201 -18.99 -4.33 12.08
CA SER A 201 -19.39 -5.19 13.21
C SER A 201 -18.18 -5.63 14.04
N PHE A 202 -17.06 -5.96 13.39
CA PHE A 202 -15.85 -6.35 14.11
C PHE A 202 -15.29 -5.20 14.96
N ILE A 203 -15.28 -3.99 14.42
CA ILE A 203 -14.83 -2.79 15.14
C ILE A 203 -15.77 -2.51 16.33
N GLU A 204 -17.07 -2.55 16.10
CA GLU A 204 -18.06 -2.29 17.16
C GLU A 204 -18.00 -3.32 18.30
N ASN A 205 -17.72 -4.59 17.96
CA ASN A 205 -17.64 -5.67 18.95
C ASN A 205 -16.28 -5.77 19.62
N ASN A 206 -15.23 -5.15 19.07
CA ASN A 206 -13.86 -5.26 19.57
C ASN A 206 -13.15 -3.90 19.65
N PRO A 207 -13.77 -2.87 20.26
CA PRO A 207 -13.19 -1.52 20.24
C PRO A 207 -11.85 -1.44 20.94
N LYS A 208 -11.65 -2.16 22.04
CA LYS A 208 -10.37 -2.17 22.76
C LYS A 208 -9.26 -2.82 21.92
N THR A 209 -9.59 -3.88 21.20
CA THR A 209 -8.63 -4.55 20.30
C THR A 209 -8.20 -3.63 19.16
N ILE A 210 -9.16 -2.92 18.55
CA ILE A 210 -8.86 -1.96 17.48
C ILE A 210 -7.99 -0.81 17.99
N GLU A 211 -8.27 -0.30 19.19
CA GLU A 211 -7.43 0.72 19.83
C GLU A 211 -6.02 0.22 20.05
N SER A 212 -5.87 -1.00 20.57
CA SER A 212 -4.57 -1.63 20.82
C SER A 212 -3.77 -1.82 19.52
N ILE A 213 -4.41 -2.31 18.46
CA ILE A 213 -3.80 -2.44 17.13
C ILE A 213 -3.34 -1.06 16.63
N THR A 214 -4.20 -0.06 16.72
CA THR A 214 -3.90 1.31 16.25
C THR A 214 -2.72 1.91 17.02
N ARG A 215 -2.64 1.67 18.33
CA ARG A 215 -1.52 2.15 19.16
C ARG A 215 -0.21 1.49 18.76
N ALA A 216 -0.21 0.18 18.53
CA ALA A 216 0.97 -0.55 18.08
C ALA A 216 1.46 -0.03 16.72
N ILE A 217 0.55 0.20 15.79
CA ILE A 217 0.85 0.78 14.47
C ILE A 217 1.46 2.18 14.62
N TYR A 218 0.85 3.03 15.44
CA TYR A 218 1.37 4.38 15.68
C TYR A 218 2.80 4.36 16.24
N LYS A 219 3.06 3.50 17.22
CA LYS A 219 4.40 3.32 17.75
C LYS A 219 5.39 2.89 16.66
N GLY A 220 4.97 2.02 15.76
CA GLY A 220 5.78 1.60 14.61
C GLY A 220 6.09 2.76 13.66
N GLN A 221 5.11 3.61 13.38
CA GLN A 221 5.30 4.81 12.55
C GLN A 221 6.31 5.77 13.19
N VAL A 222 6.16 6.04 14.48
CA VAL A 222 7.09 6.90 15.24
C VAL A 222 8.50 6.31 15.26
N TRP A 223 8.61 5.01 15.48
CA TRP A 223 9.90 4.32 15.54
C TRP A 223 10.65 4.38 14.21
N VAL A 224 9.99 4.10 13.10
CA VAL A 224 10.60 4.15 11.76
C VAL A 224 11.07 5.57 11.43
N LYS A 225 10.27 6.58 11.77
CA LYS A 225 10.64 7.98 11.54
C LYS A 225 11.88 8.38 12.36
N ALA A 226 12.02 7.87 13.56
CA ALA A 226 13.10 8.22 14.50
C ALA A 226 14.40 7.45 14.24
N HIS A 227 14.40 6.40 13.43
CA HIS A 227 15.56 5.54 13.21
C HIS A 227 16.06 5.63 11.78
N SER A 228 17.36 5.34 11.59
CA SER A 228 17.97 5.34 10.27
C SER A 228 17.45 4.20 9.40
N ALA A 229 17.63 4.34 8.09
CA ALA A 229 17.28 3.26 7.16
C ALA A 229 17.99 1.95 7.50
N ARG A 230 19.26 2.02 7.95
CA ARG A 230 20.01 0.83 8.37
C ARG A 230 19.40 0.18 9.61
N GLU A 231 19.05 0.97 10.60
CA GLU A 231 18.43 0.46 11.84
C GLU A 231 17.07 -0.19 11.53
N VAL A 232 16.27 0.45 10.68
CA VAL A 232 14.98 -0.12 10.24
C VAL A 232 15.22 -1.44 9.50
N ALA A 233 16.17 -1.47 8.55
CA ALA A 233 16.49 -2.65 7.77
C ALA A 233 16.90 -3.84 8.65
N GLU A 234 17.75 -3.60 9.62
CA GLU A 234 18.18 -4.63 10.59
C GLU A 234 17.01 -5.17 11.41
N LYS A 235 16.08 -4.29 11.79
CA LYS A 235 14.91 -4.67 12.59
C LYS A 235 13.93 -5.55 11.82
N ILE A 236 13.72 -5.28 10.53
CA ILE A 236 12.68 -5.96 9.73
C ILE A 236 13.20 -7.06 8.81
N GLN A 237 14.52 -7.31 8.78
CA GLN A 237 15.14 -8.26 7.86
C GLN A 237 14.51 -9.66 7.89
N SER A 238 14.10 -10.15 9.06
CA SER A 238 13.50 -11.48 9.20
C SER A 238 12.20 -11.65 8.41
N TYR A 239 11.54 -10.55 8.04
CA TYR A 239 10.34 -10.58 7.20
C TYR A 239 10.64 -10.72 5.72
N PHE A 240 11.92 -10.63 5.33
CA PHE A 240 12.37 -10.69 3.93
C PHE A 240 13.47 -11.73 3.78
N PRO A 241 13.14 -13.03 3.98
CA PRO A 241 14.15 -14.10 3.87
C PRO A 241 14.75 -14.11 2.46
N GLY A 242 16.07 -14.21 2.39
CA GLY A 242 16.78 -14.18 1.12
C GLY A 242 17.12 -12.79 0.58
N THR A 243 16.71 -11.73 1.28
CA THR A 243 17.06 -10.35 0.92
C THR A 243 18.09 -9.81 1.90
N SER A 244 19.16 -9.22 1.39
CA SER A 244 20.24 -8.67 2.22
C SER A 244 19.78 -7.44 3.00
N VAL A 245 20.43 -7.18 4.14
CA VAL A 245 20.18 -5.94 4.92
C VAL A 245 20.46 -4.72 4.04
N GLU A 246 21.49 -4.75 3.21
CA GLU A 246 21.86 -3.65 2.31
C GLU A 246 20.73 -3.33 1.32
N SER A 247 20.10 -4.35 0.74
CA SER A 247 18.97 -4.16 -0.17
C SER A 247 17.75 -3.60 0.55
N ILE A 248 17.48 -4.08 1.76
CA ILE A 248 16.36 -3.58 2.57
C ILE A 248 16.63 -2.13 3.00
N GLU A 249 17.85 -1.82 3.41
CA GLU A 249 18.27 -0.45 3.76
C GLU A 249 18.04 0.53 2.60
N LYS A 250 18.45 0.14 1.39
CA LYS A 250 18.23 0.93 0.18
C LYS A 250 16.75 1.17 -0.07
N SER A 251 15.92 0.14 0.12
CA SER A 251 14.47 0.23 -0.05
C SER A 251 13.83 1.14 1.00
N VAL A 252 14.23 1.02 2.26
CA VAL A 252 13.75 1.89 3.35
C VAL A 252 14.13 3.35 3.05
N GLN A 253 15.38 3.58 2.62
CA GLN A 253 15.84 4.93 2.29
C GLN A 253 15.03 5.53 1.13
N ALA A 254 14.72 4.73 0.11
CA ALA A 254 13.90 5.19 -1.01
C ALA A 254 12.51 5.67 -0.54
N TYR A 255 11.88 4.94 0.40
CA TYR A 255 10.59 5.35 0.97
C TYR A 255 10.70 6.56 1.90
N LYS A 256 11.78 6.67 2.66
CA LYS A 256 12.05 7.88 3.45
C LYS A 256 12.22 9.11 2.55
N ASP A 257 12.94 8.96 1.46
CA ASP A 257 13.25 10.06 0.54
C ASP A 257 12.00 10.64 -0.13
N ILE A 258 11.00 9.80 -0.41
CA ILE A 258 9.72 10.27 -0.97
C ILE A 258 8.66 10.59 0.09
N ASP A 259 8.99 10.44 1.37
CA ASP A 259 8.04 10.65 2.48
C ASP A 259 6.78 9.79 2.33
N ALA A 260 7.00 8.47 2.15
CA ALA A 260 5.93 7.53 1.82
C ALA A 260 5.01 7.19 2.99
N TRP A 261 5.51 7.27 4.23
CA TRP A 261 4.78 6.81 5.41
C TRP A 261 4.05 7.94 6.11
N ASN A 262 2.80 7.68 6.49
CA ASN A 262 2.04 8.61 7.29
C ASN A 262 2.69 8.72 8.68
N SER A 263 2.69 9.93 9.25
CA SER A 263 3.29 10.15 10.56
C SER A 263 2.39 9.69 11.71
N THR A 264 1.09 9.61 11.48
CA THR A 264 0.08 9.12 12.43
C THR A 264 -0.90 8.20 11.71
N PRO A 265 -1.76 7.46 12.44
CA PRO A 265 -2.79 6.62 11.80
C PRO A 265 -4.01 7.40 11.28
N VAL A 266 -4.09 8.70 11.49
CA VAL A 266 -5.25 9.52 11.08
C VAL A 266 -5.36 9.61 9.56
N LEU A 267 -6.54 9.32 9.01
CA LEU A 267 -6.86 9.50 7.60
C LEU A 267 -7.72 10.76 7.46
N LYS A 268 -7.13 11.83 6.93
CA LYS A 268 -7.78 13.13 6.82
C LYS A 268 -8.81 13.16 5.68
N LYS A 269 -9.82 14.00 5.84
CA LYS A 269 -10.87 14.16 4.82
C LYS A 269 -10.32 14.59 3.47
N GLU A 270 -9.36 15.51 3.44
CA GLU A 270 -8.74 15.99 2.20
C GLU A 270 -8.04 14.87 1.44
N ALA A 271 -7.37 13.97 2.17
CA ALA A 271 -6.72 12.80 1.58
C ALA A 271 -7.74 11.84 0.99
N PHE A 272 -8.82 11.57 1.73
CA PHE A 272 -9.91 10.72 1.26
C PHE A 272 -10.59 11.31 0.01
N ASP A 273 -10.82 12.63 0.01
CA ASP A 273 -11.41 13.31 -1.14
C ASP A 273 -10.52 13.19 -2.39
N LYS A 274 -9.20 13.27 -2.21
CA LYS A 274 -8.25 13.08 -3.32
C LYS A 274 -8.29 11.65 -3.86
N LEU A 275 -8.39 10.65 -2.99
CA LEU A 275 -8.54 9.26 -3.42
C LEU A 275 -9.80 9.10 -4.29
N GLN A 276 -10.93 9.66 -3.86
CA GLN A 276 -12.16 9.57 -4.63
C GLN A 276 -12.10 10.35 -5.94
N LEU A 277 -11.34 11.46 -5.98
CA LEU A 277 -11.07 12.18 -7.23
C LEU A 277 -10.31 11.28 -8.21
N ILE A 278 -9.25 10.61 -7.75
CA ILE A 278 -8.45 9.69 -8.57
C ILE A 278 -9.34 8.55 -9.10
N MET A 279 -10.18 7.97 -8.25
CA MET A 279 -11.11 6.91 -8.64
C MET A 279 -12.15 7.38 -9.66
N THR A 280 -12.64 8.60 -9.49
CA THR A 280 -13.61 9.21 -10.42
C THR A 280 -12.97 9.47 -11.78
N GLU A 281 -11.76 10.03 -11.80
CA GLU A 281 -11.02 10.29 -13.05
C GLU A 281 -10.64 8.99 -13.77
N ALA A 282 -10.43 7.91 -13.03
CA ALA A 282 -10.17 6.59 -13.59
C ALA A 282 -11.45 5.93 -14.17
N GLY A 283 -12.62 6.52 -13.94
CA GLY A 283 -13.90 5.94 -14.38
C GLY A 283 -14.39 4.78 -13.52
N GLU A 284 -13.79 4.57 -12.36
CA GLU A 284 -14.10 3.42 -11.50
C GLU A 284 -15.09 3.76 -10.37
N LEU A 285 -15.40 5.05 -10.16
CA LEU A 285 -16.28 5.48 -9.10
C LEU A 285 -17.50 6.19 -9.68
N LYS A 286 -18.65 5.54 -9.63
CA LYS A 286 -19.92 6.10 -10.10
C LYS A 286 -20.56 7.02 -9.07
N GLN A 287 -20.37 6.70 -7.77
CA GLN A 287 -20.95 7.43 -6.66
C GLN A 287 -19.89 7.53 -5.54
N LYS A 288 -19.69 8.73 -5.05
CA LYS A 288 -18.78 8.97 -3.92
C LYS A 288 -19.33 8.34 -2.66
N ALA A 289 -18.46 7.68 -1.89
CA ALA A 289 -18.80 7.18 -0.58
C ALA A 289 -18.63 8.29 0.47
N PRO A 290 -19.46 8.31 1.52
CA PRO A 290 -19.33 9.34 2.57
C PRO A 290 -18.13 9.04 3.46
N TYR A 291 -17.29 10.06 3.64
CA TYR A 291 -16.11 9.99 4.50
C TYR A 291 -16.44 9.50 5.91
N ASP A 292 -17.51 10.03 6.50
CA ASP A 292 -17.93 9.72 7.89
C ASP A 292 -18.34 8.25 8.08
N LYS A 293 -18.70 7.57 7.00
CA LYS A 293 -19.08 6.16 7.05
C LYS A 293 -17.88 5.22 6.81
N ILE A 294 -17.00 5.60 5.89
CA ILE A 294 -15.85 4.76 5.52
C ILE A 294 -14.72 4.88 6.52
N VAL A 295 -14.45 6.08 7.02
CA VAL A 295 -13.27 6.36 7.87
C VAL A 295 -13.70 6.55 9.32
N ASN A 296 -13.11 5.75 10.19
CA ASN A 296 -13.32 5.86 11.65
C ASN A 296 -11.97 6.23 12.29
N ASN A 297 -11.75 7.52 12.50
CA ASN A 297 -10.52 8.04 13.12
C ASN A 297 -10.55 8.05 14.65
N SER A 298 -11.61 7.57 15.28
CA SER A 298 -11.76 7.70 16.74
C SER A 298 -10.61 7.03 17.51
N PHE A 299 -10.13 5.89 17.02
CA PHE A 299 -9.00 5.18 17.63
C PHE A 299 -7.68 5.89 17.37
N ALA A 300 -7.45 6.32 16.14
CA ALA A 300 -6.24 7.06 15.76
C ALA A 300 -6.11 8.36 16.57
N GLU A 301 -7.17 9.13 16.68
CA GLU A 301 -7.18 10.39 17.45
C GLU A 301 -6.90 10.14 18.93
N LYS A 302 -7.36 9.02 19.47
CA LYS A 302 -7.13 8.66 20.87
C LYS A 302 -5.68 8.30 21.16
N VAL A 303 -5.05 7.51 20.27
CA VAL A 303 -3.68 6.98 20.52
C VAL A 303 -2.57 8.01 20.29
N ILE A 304 -2.84 9.07 19.54
CA ILE A 304 -1.83 10.13 19.26
C ILE A 304 -1.78 11.21 20.33
N LYS A 305 -2.67 11.19 21.30
CA LYS A 305 -2.74 12.18 22.41
C LYS A 305 -1.65 11.99 23.44
#